data_bc167cd9feb1cc3a9f79562971e6b573
#
_entry.id   bc167cd9feb1cc3a9f79562971e6b573
#
_cell.length_a   1.000
_cell.length_b   1.000
_cell.length_c   1.000
_cell.angle_alpha   90.00
_cell.angle_beta   90.00
_cell.angle_gamma   90.00
#
_symmetry.space_group_name_H-M   'P 1'
#
loop_
_entity.id
_entity.type
_entity.pdbx_description
1 polymer ?
#
loop_
_entity_poly.entity_id
_entity_poly.type
_entity_poly.pdbx_seq_one_letter_code
_entity_poly.pdbx_strand_id
1 'polypeptide(L)'
;MPRIDAAKVWALNYRLVSEVIVSVAPQLAQFDLDPKELFILAAIDGHPHPAALADTLCMPKPTVTLYLKRLEAANFVRREIDAQDLRRHKLELTAAGRKLMVRGLALLSESFAARLSRLNATEQAQFGALLEKLG
;
A
#
# COMPACT_ATOMS: atom_id res chain seq x y z
N MET A 1 -12.28 -7.45 -34.65
CA MET A 1 -11.84 -7.53 -33.25
C MET A 1 -12.80 -6.73 -32.37
N PRO A 2 -13.40 -7.36 -31.38
CA PRO A 2 -14.20 -6.59 -30.44
C PRO A 2 -13.31 -5.62 -29.67
N ARG A 3 -13.73 -4.39 -29.59
CA ARG A 3 -13.07 -3.39 -28.78
C ARG A 3 -13.35 -3.70 -27.31
N ILE A 4 -12.32 -3.63 -26.48
CA ILE A 4 -12.49 -3.74 -25.04
C ILE A 4 -13.22 -2.50 -24.51
N ASP A 5 -14.16 -2.72 -23.62
CA ASP A 5 -14.83 -1.63 -22.92
C ASP A 5 -13.96 -1.23 -21.70
N ALA A 6 -13.16 -0.20 -21.87
CA ALA A 6 -12.24 0.27 -20.84
C ALA A 6 -12.97 0.70 -19.57
N ALA A 7 -14.15 1.28 -19.66
CA ALA A 7 -14.94 1.69 -18.51
C ALA A 7 -15.38 0.46 -17.69
N LYS A 8 -15.80 -0.59 -18.38
CA LYS A 8 -16.17 -1.85 -17.71
C LYS A 8 -14.97 -2.49 -17.02
N VAL A 9 -13.82 -2.54 -17.70
CA VAL A 9 -12.58 -3.10 -17.12
C VAL A 9 -12.14 -2.29 -15.91
N TRP A 10 -12.21 -0.95 -15.99
CA TRP A 10 -11.94 -0.09 -14.86
C TRP A 10 -12.86 -0.41 -13.66
N ALA A 11 -14.15 -0.52 -13.90
CA ALA A 11 -15.12 -0.83 -12.84
C ALA A 11 -14.82 -2.17 -12.16
N LEU A 12 -14.47 -3.20 -12.94
CA LEU A 12 -14.08 -4.52 -12.41
C LEU A 12 -12.81 -4.43 -11.59
N ASN A 13 -11.82 -3.70 -12.05
CA ASN A 13 -10.56 -3.48 -11.33
C ASN A 13 -10.80 -2.73 -10.01
N TYR A 14 -11.56 -1.65 -10.05
CA TYR A 14 -11.90 -0.86 -8.87
C TYR A 14 -12.64 -1.71 -7.83
N ARG A 15 -13.60 -2.50 -8.29
CA ARG A 15 -14.37 -3.40 -7.41
C ARG A 15 -13.47 -4.44 -6.75
N LEU A 16 -12.57 -5.06 -7.51
CA LEU A 16 -11.62 -6.04 -6.98
C LEU A 16 -10.77 -5.44 -5.87
N VAL A 17 -10.13 -4.31 -6.15
CA VAL A 17 -9.26 -3.62 -5.19
C VAL A 17 -10.05 -3.20 -3.95
N SER A 18 -11.23 -2.61 -4.16
CA SER A 18 -12.08 -2.14 -3.05
C SER A 18 -12.55 -3.29 -2.15
N GLU A 19 -12.96 -4.40 -2.73
CA GLU A 19 -13.42 -5.57 -1.96
C GLU A 19 -12.29 -6.20 -1.13
N VAL A 20 -11.06 -6.25 -1.69
CA VAL A 20 -9.90 -6.74 -0.94
C VAL A 20 -9.60 -5.82 0.25
N ILE A 21 -9.58 -4.51 0.03
CA ILE A 21 -9.33 -3.53 1.09
C ILE A 21 -10.39 -3.64 2.19
N VAL A 22 -11.68 -3.72 1.82
CA VAL A 22 -12.78 -3.88 2.77
C VAL A 22 -12.64 -5.18 3.57
N SER A 23 -12.22 -6.27 2.93
CA SER A 23 -12.06 -7.56 3.61
C SER A 23 -10.92 -7.57 4.62
N VAL A 24 -9.84 -6.81 4.38
CA VAL A 24 -8.67 -6.78 5.27
C VAL A 24 -8.79 -5.73 6.37
N ALA A 25 -9.62 -4.70 6.16
CA ALA A 25 -9.73 -3.58 7.09
C ALA A 25 -10.08 -4.00 8.54
N PRO A 26 -11.05 -4.91 8.80
CA PRO A 26 -11.34 -5.35 10.17
C PRO A 26 -10.18 -6.08 10.83
N GLN A 27 -9.38 -6.83 10.06
CA GLN A 27 -8.22 -7.54 10.58
C GLN A 27 -7.11 -6.55 10.97
N LEU A 28 -6.88 -5.53 10.14
CA LEU A 28 -5.91 -4.48 10.45
C LEU A 28 -6.35 -3.62 11.63
N ALA A 29 -7.66 -3.41 11.79
CA ALA A 29 -8.19 -2.64 12.92
C ALA A 29 -7.88 -3.27 14.27
N GLN A 30 -7.65 -4.59 14.33
CA GLN A 30 -7.21 -5.28 15.56
C GLN A 30 -5.82 -4.80 16.02
N PHE A 31 -5.03 -4.25 15.11
CA PHE A 31 -3.72 -3.65 15.41
C PHE A 31 -3.79 -2.12 15.42
N ASP A 32 -5.01 -1.56 15.45
CA ASP A 32 -5.23 -0.12 15.37
C ASP A 32 -4.61 0.49 14.11
N LEU A 33 -4.67 -0.24 13.00
CA LEU A 33 -4.07 0.13 11.74
C LEU A 33 -5.15 0.30 10.66
N ASP A 34 -5.14 1.45 9.99
CA ASP A 34 -5.95 1.69 8.81
C ASP A 34 -5.24 1.14 7.57
N PRO A 35 -5.96 0.63 6.56
CA PRO A 35 -5.32 0.16 5.31
C PRO A 35 -4.37 1.18 4.68
N LYS A 36 -4.72 2.47 4.69
CA LYS A 36 -3.84 3.52 4.15
C LYS A 36 -2.54 3.65 4.94
N GLU A 37 -2.58 3.44 6.24
CA GLU A 37 -1.38 3.42 7.08
C GLU A 37 -0.48 2.25 6.71
N LEU A 38 -1.06 1.08 6.42
CA LEU A 38 -0.31 -0.07 5.95
C LEU A 38 0.40 0.24 4.62
N PHE A 39 -0.30 0.88 3.69
CA PHE A 39 0.29 1.24 2.39
C PHE A 39 1.43 2.24 2.55
N ILE A 40 1.30 3.18 3.48
CA ILE A 40 2.38 4.11 3.82
C ILE A 40 3.58 3.37 4.39
N LEU A 41 3.37 2.49 5.38
CA LEU A 41 4.45 1.69 5.96
C LEU A 41 5.20 0.89 4.89
N ALA A 42 4.45 0.26 3.98
CA ALA A 42 5.02 -0.56 2.92
C ALA A 42 5.85 0.24 1.90
N ALA A 43 5.56 1.52 1.74
CA ALA A 43 6.23 2.37 0.74
C ALA A 43 7.44 3.14 1.29
N ILE A 44 7.62 3.22 2.60
CA ILE A 44 8.66 4.06 3.22
C ILE A 44 10.07 3.67 2.80
N ASP A 45 10.39 2.37 2.75
CA ASP A 45 11.75 1.94 2.42
C ASP A 45 12.17 2.38 1.02
N GLY A 46 11.24 2.32 0.06
CA GLY A 46 11.53 2.74 -1.31
C GLY A 46 11.34 4.24 -1.55
N HIS A 47 10.56 4.91 -0.70
CA HIS A 47 10.19 6.33 -0.85
C HIS A 47 10.21 7.01 0.52
N PRO A 48 11.41 7.26 1.08
CA PRO A 48 11.56 7.73 2.47
C PRO A 48 11.24 9.20 2.70
N HIS A 49 10.77 9.92 1.70
CA HIS A 49 10.43 11.34 1.81
C HIS A 49 8.92 11.55 1.68
N PRO A 50 8.30 12.39 2.53
CA PRO A 50 6.84 12.55 2.53
C PRO A 50 6.21 12.92 1.18
N ALA A 51 6.86 13.80 0.42
CA ALA A 51 6.35 14.19 -0.90
C ALA A 51 6.36 13.01 -1.89
N ALA A 52 7.43 12.21 -1.88
CA ALA A 52 7.54 11.02 -2.72
C ALA A 52 6.49 9.97 -2.35
N LEU A 53 6.18 9.82 -1.06
CA LEU A 53 5.12 8.92 -0.60
C LEU A 53 3.76 9.33 -1.16
N ALA A 54 3.43 10.62 -1.06
CA ALA A 54 2.14 11.13 -1.56
C ALA A 54 1.99 10.86 -3.06
N ASP A 55 3.03 11.13 -3.84
CA ASP A 55 3.03 10.90 -5.28
C ASP A 55 2.88 9.40 -5.62
N THR A 56 3.71 8.57 -4.99
CA THR A 56 3.70 7.11 -5.25
C THR A 56 2.39 6.45 -4.86
N LEU A 57 1.81 6.87 -3.74
CA LEU A 57 0.57 6.29 -3.23
C LEU A 57 -0.68 6.96 -3.80
N CYS A 58 -0.51 7.98 -4.63
CA CYS A 58 -1.64 8.75 -5.21
C CYS A 58 -2.58 9.27 -4.11
N MET A 59 -1.99 9.74 -3.01
CA MET A 59 -2.73 10.31 -1.87
C MET A 59 -2.47 11.81 -1.77
N PRO A 60 -3.47 12.59 -1.33
CA PRO A 60 -3.24 14.01 -1.03
C PRO A 60 -2.18 14.17 0.06
N LYS A 61 -1.30 15.18 -0.08
CA LYS A 61 -0.26 15.45 0.91
C LYS A 61 -0.79 15.60 2.34
N PRO A 62 -1.92 16.31 2.58
CA PRO A 62 -2.48 16.40 3.93
C PRO A 62 -2.87 15.05 4.52
N THR A 63 -3.36 14.12 3.69
CA THR A 63 -3.70 12.75 4.12
C THR A 63 -2.46 12.00 4.58
N VAL A 64 -1.39 12.04 3.79
CA VAL A 64 -0.11 11.40 4.15
C VAL A 64 0.45 12.01 5.43
N THR A 65 0.42 13.33 5.56
CA THR A 65 0.89 14.04 6.75
C THR A 65 0.13 13.58 8.01
N LEU A 66 -1.18 13.46 7.92
CA LEU A 66 -2.02 13.02 9.03
C LEU A 66 -1.66 11.60 9.48
N TYR A 67 -1.59 10.67 8.54
CA TYR A 67 -1.26 9.27 8.85
C TYR A 67 0.18 9.12 9.36
N LEU A 68 1.14 9.87 8.80
CA LEU A 68 2.52 9.85 9.29
C LEU A 68 2.60 10.32 10.74
N LYS A 69 1.87 11.35 11.13
CA LYS A 69 1.82 11.82 12.52
C LYS A 69 1.32 10.73 13.46
N ARG A 70 0.28 10.01 13.03
CA ARG A 70 -0.26 8.89 13.82
C ARG A 70 0.76 7.77 13.97
N LEU A 71 1.44 7.41 12.88
CA LEU A 71 2.45 6.36 12.89
C LEU A 71 3.68 6.75 13.70
N GLU A 72 4.11 8.01 13.64
CA GLU A 72 5.19 8.54 14.46
C GLU A 72 4.82 8.52 15.96
N ALA A 73 3.60 8.95 16.30
CA ALA A 73 3.10 8.97 17.67
C ALA A 73 3.00 7.55 18.26
N ALA A 74 2.68 6.56 17.43
CA ALA A 74 2.63 5.15 17.83
C ALA A 74 4.00 4.47 17.80
N ASN A 75 5.05 5.20 17.45
CA ASN A 75 6.43 4.71 17.38
C ASN A 75 6.65 3.61 16.33
N PHE A 76 5.93 3.66 15.22
CA PHE A 76 6.13 2.77 14.08
C PHE A 76 7.00 3.39 13.00
N VAL A 77 7.09 4.71 12.97
CA VAL A 77 7.90 5.47 12.01
C VAL A 77 8.73 6.49 12.79
N ARG A 78 9.97 6.66 12.37
CA ARG A 78 10.91 7.66 12.87
C ARG A 78 11.21 8.66 11.77
N ARG A 79 11.40 9.91 12.17
CA ARG A 79 11.79 10.97 11.25
C ARG A 79 13.18 11.45 11.60
N GLU A 80 14.09 11.44 10.61
CA GLU A 80 15.45 11.90 10.76
C GLU A 80 15.75 12.99 9.72
N ILE A 81 16.74 13.84 10.00
CA ILE A 81 17.22 14.80 9.01
C ILE A 81 18.03 14.02 7.97
N ASP A 82 17.74 14.28 6.68
CA ASP A 82 18.44 13.62 5.57
C ASP A 82 19.91 14.10 5.55
N ALA A 83 20.85 13.17 5.64
CA ALA A 83 22.27 13.49 5.61
C ALA A 83 22.73 14.09 4.29
N GLN A 84 22.01 13.83 3.19
CA GLN A 84 22.33 14.34 1.86
C GLN A 84 21.68 15.71 1.58
N ASP A 85 20.56 16.01 2.25
CA ASP A 85 19.87 17.30 2.14
C ASP A 85 19.26 17.66 3.48
N LEU A 86 19.94 18.53 4.23
CA LEU A 86 19.55 18.93 5.59
C LEU A 86 18.22 19.66 5.66
N ARG A 87 17.65 20.05 4.52
CA ARG A 87 16.32 20.70 4.45
C ARG A 87 15.17 19.69 4.37
N ARG A 88 15.49 18.40 4.17
CA ARG A 88 14.49 17.33 4.07
C ARG A 88 14.56 16.42 5.27
N HIS A 89 13.41 15.84 5.61
CA HIS A 89 13.31 14.75 6.57
C HIS A 89 13.30 13.44 5.83
N LYS A 90 13.99 12.46 6.39
CA LYS A 90 13.98 11.07 5.93
C LYS A 90 13.17 10.24 6.91
N LEU A 91 12.26 9.45 6.39
CA LEU A 91 11.43 8.55 7.18
C LEU A 91 12.07 7.18 7.26
N GLU A 92 11.97 6.56 8.43
CA GLU A 92 12.45 5.20 8.65
C GLU A 92 11.41 4.42 9.44
N LEU A 93 11.28 3.14 9.11
CA LEU A 93 10.50 2.23 9.94
C LEU A 93 11.28 1.91 11.21
N THR A 94 10.60 1.93 12.34
CA THR A 94 11.14 1.33 13.57
C THR A 94 11.09 -0.20 13.45
N ALA A 95 11.75 -0.92 14.34
CA ALA A 95 11.62 -2.39 14.40
C ALA A 95 10.15 -2.81 14.59
N ALA A 96 9.40 -2.11 15.44
CA ALA A 96 7.99 -2.35 15.64
C ALA A 96 7.17 -2.05 14.38
N GLY A 97 7.48 -0.96 13.68
CA GLY A 97 6.82 -0.59 12.42
C GLY A 97 7.05 -1.61 11.33
N ARG A 98 8.27 -2.13 11.20
CA ARG A 98 8.60 -3.17 10.23
C ARG A 98 7.84 -4.46 10.50
N LYS A 99 7.78 -4.85 11.77
CA LYS A 99 7.02 -6.04 12.19
C LYS A 99 5.55 -5.91 11.88
N LEU A 100 4.97 -4.74 12.16
CA LEU A 100 3.57 -4.44 11.85
C LEU A 100 3.32 -4.46 10.34
N MET A 101 4.21 -3.85 9.56
CA MET A 101 4.12 -3.85 8.09
C MET A 101 4.13 -5.27 7.53
N VAL A 102 5.07 -6.11 7.95
CA VAL A 102 5.17 -7.49 7.48
C VAL A 102 3.88 -8.25 7.79
N ARG A 103 3.36 -8.10 8.99
CA ARG A 103 2.12 -8.75 9.43
C ARG A 103 0.91 -8.24 8.64
N GLY A 104 0.80 -6.94 8.44
CA GLY A 104 -0.28 -6.34 7.66
C GLY A 104 -0.25 -6.75 6.19
N LEU A 105 0.93 -6.77 5.59
CA LEU A 105 1.10 -7.23 4.20
C LEU A 105 0.77 -8.72 4.05
N ALA A 106 1.07 -9.55 5.06
CA ALA A 106 0.69 -10.95 5.04
C ALA A 106 -0.84 -11.12 5.00
N LEU A 107 -1.56 -10.33 5.81
CA LEU A 107 -3.03 -10.33 5.80
C LEU A 107 -3.60 -9.87 4.46
N LEU A 108 -3.05 -8.80 3.90
CA LEU A 108 -3.45 -8.29 2.59
C LEU A 108 -3.18 -9.33 1.49
N SER A 109 -1.99 -9.91 1.50
CA SER A 109 -1.59 -10.95 0.54
C SER A 109 -2.52 -12.17 0.59
N GLU A 110 -2.87 -12.62 1.78
CA GLU A 110 -3.77 -13.74 1.98
C GLU A 110 -5.18 -13.45 1.43
N SER A 111 -5.70 -12.25 1.70
CA SER A 111 -6.99 -11.82 1.18
C SER A 111 -6.99 -11.74 -0.34
N PHE A 112 -5.92 -11.20 -0.93
CA PHE A 112 -5.81 -11.09 -2.38
C PHE A 112 -5.57 -12.46 -3.03
N ALA A 113 -4.76 -13.33 -2.41
CA ALA A 113 -4.52 -14.67 -2.89
C ALA A 113 -5.81 -15.50 -3.00
N ALA A 114 -6.75 -15.30 -2.09
CA ALA A 114 -8.06 -15.97 -2.17
C ALA A 114 -8.81 -15.59 -3.47
N ARG A 115 -8.68 -14.35 -3.92
CA ARG A 115 -9.24 -13.91 -5.21
C ARG A 115 -8.46 -14.50 -6.38
N LEU A 116 -7.12 -14.46 -6.31
CA LEU A 116 -6.26 -15.01 -7.34
C LEU A 116 -6.47 -16.53 -7.53
N SER A 117 -6.90 -17.24 -6.50
CA SER A 117 -7.16 -18.68 -6.58
C SER A 117 -8.29 -19.06 -7.55
N ARG A 118 -9.10 -18.07 -7.98
CA ARG A 118 -10.11 -18.28 -9.03
C ARG A 118 -9.48 -18.40 -10.41
N LEU A 119 -8.21 -18.07 -10.54
CA LEU A 119 -7.41 -18.19 -11.74
C LEU A 119 -6.47 -19.39 -11.63
N ASN A 120 -6.17 -20.03 -12.75
CA ASN A 120 -5.11 -21.05 -12.78
C ASN A 120 -3.73 -20.40 -12.72
N ALA A 121 -2.67 -21.21 -12.58
CA ALA A 121 -1.31 -20.70 -12.42
C ALA A 121 -0.85 -19.83 -13.59
N THR A 122 -1.18 -20.24 -14.82
CA THR A 122 -0.83 -19.48 -16.03
C THR A 122 -1.53 -18.13 -16.05
N GLU A 123 -2.81 -18.10 -15.74
CA GLU A 123 -3.60 -16.86 -15.67
C GLU A 123 -3.09 -15.91 -14.58
N GLN A 124 -2.70 -16.44 -13.42
CA GLN A 124 -2.11 -15.63 -12.34
C GLN A 124 -0.81 -14.96 -12.79
N ALA A 125 0.06 -15.71 -13.46
CA ALA A 125 1.31 -15.17 -13.99
C ALA A 125 1.05 -14.10 -15.07
N GLN A 126 0.08 -14.34 -15.96
CA GLN A 126 -0.34 -13.36 -16.96
C GLN A 126 -0.89 -12.09 -16.34
N PHE A 127 -1.72 -12.22 -15.31
CA PHE A 127 -2.30 -11.08 -14.60
C PHE A 127 -1.22 -10.20 -13.97
N GLY A 128 -0.24 -10.82 -13.30
CA GLY A 128 0.89 -10.09 -12.73
C GLY A 128 1.70 -9.36 -13.79
N ALA A 129 2.04 -10.05 -14.88
CA ALA A 129 2.80 -9.45 -16.00
C ALA A 129 2.04 -8.30 -16.65
N LEU A 130 0.71 -8.42 -16.81
CA LEU A 130 -0.11 -7.37 -17.39
C LEU A 130 -0.18 -6.13 -16.48
N LEU A 131 -0.27 -6.33 -15.16
CA LEU A 131 -0.24 -5.22 -14.21
C LEU A 131 1.10 -4.47 -14.28
N GLU A 132 2.22 -5.18 -14.35
CA GLU A 132 3.55 -4.56 -14.52
C GLU A 132 3.62 -3.73 -15.80
N LYS A 133 3.02 -4.23 -16.88
CA LYS A 133 3.00 -3.54 -18.18
C LYS A 133 2.16 -2.27 -18.16
N LEU A 134 1.14 -2.21 -17.31
CA LEU A 134 0.26 -1.04 -17.19
C LEU A 134 0.81 0.04 -16.28
N GLY A 135 1.63 -0.32 -15.32
CA GLY A 135 2.27 0.59 -14.37
C GLY A 135 3.74 0.84 -14.69
#